data_84d3ccbaac1fa2bfa92b1f1cba80873e
#
_entry.id   84d3ccbaac1fa2bfa92b1f1cba80873e
#
_cell.length_a   1.000
_cell.length_b   1.000
_cell.length_c   1.000
_cell.angle_alpha   90.00
_cell.angle_beta   90.00
_cell.angle_gamma   90.00
#
_symmetry.space_group_name_H-M   'P 1'
#
loop_
_entity.id
_entity.type
_entity.pdbx_description
1 polymer ?
#
loop_
_entity_poly.entity_id
_entity_poly.type
_entity_poly.pdbx_seq_one_letter_code
_entity_poly.pdbx_strand_id
1 'polypeptide(L)'
;MKSAIILDLDGVICDTAHFHFLAWHRLAAEYGYNLTQADNEQLKGVSRADSLTFILGLANKTLSTEQFNEDLRRKNEWYLDLVKDMGPLDVLPGVPSFFAEVAARKIPLALGSASKNANMVLTRVGLIQAFDAIVDASQVSQGKPHPETFIKAAELLGIAPENCLVFEDSAAGVQAAISGGMKAVGIGSAEDLPGAAIHLANLGEFDFTNFS
;
A
#
# COMPACT_ATOMS: atom_id res chain seq x y z
N MET A 1 21.27 -13.76 -10.79
CA MET A 1 20.50 -12.62 -11.34
C MET A 1 20.24 -11.67 -10.19
N LYS A 2 20.22 -10.36 -10.41
CA LYS A 2 20.01 -9.40 -9.33
C LYS A 2 18.54 -9.39 -8.95
N SER A 3 18.22 -9.67 -7.69
CA SER A 3 16.84 -9.62 -7.18
C SER A 3 16.54 -8.25 -6.55
N ALA A 4 15.27 -7.86 -6.52
CA ALA A 4 14.80 -6.60 -5.97
C ALA A 4 13.64 -6.82 -4.99
N ILE A 5 13.45 -5.84 -4.11
CA ILE A 5 12.33 -5.78 -3.19
C ILE A 5 11.43 -4.60 -3.58
N ILE A 6 10.12 -4.83 -3.57
CA ILE A 6 9.12 -3.78 -3.73
C ILE A 6 8.21 -3.83 -2.51
N LEU A 7 8.05 -2.72 -1.81
CA LEU A 7 7.19 -2.62 -0.63
C LEU A 7 5.92 -1.85 -0.97
N ASP A 8 4.78 -2.28 -0.46
CA ASP A 8 3.66 -1.36 -0.24
C ASP A 8 3.96 -0.43 0.95
N LEU A 9 3.13 0.56 1.17
CA LEU A 9 3.29 1.55 2.24
C LEU A 9 2.37 1.27 3.43
N ASP A 10 1.06 1.28 3.13
CA ASP A 10 -0.01 1.30 4.13
C ASP A 10 -0.17 -0.11 4.73
N GLY A 11 0.10 -0.29 6.02
CA GLY A 11 0.07 -1.61 6.67
C GLY A 11 1.34 -2.47 6.49
N VAL A 12 2.31 -2.02 5.68
CA VAL A 12 3.62 -2.68 5.50
C VAL A 12 4.74 -1.88 6.18
N ILE A 13 4.83 -0.58 5.91
CA ILE A 13 5.85 0.32 6.46
C ILE A 13 5.29 1.13 7.62
N CYS A 14 4.07 1.64 7.48
CA CYS A 14 3.39 2.50 8.46
C CYS A 14 1.96 2.02 8.67
N ASP A 15 1.41 2.21 9.89
CA ASP A 15 -0.01 1.96 10.18
C ASP A 15 -0.91 3.12 9.69
N THR A 16 -0.73 3.51 8.45
CA THR A 16 -1.57 4.52 7.79
C THR A 16 -2.91 3.96 7.30
N ALA A 17 -3.03 2.63 7.20
CA ALA A 17 -4.29 1.95 6.90
C ALA A 17 -5.40 2.31 7.92
N HIS A 18 -5.05 2.42 9.21
CA HIS A 18 -5.97 2.88 10.24
C HIS A 18 -6.51 4.31 9.98
N PHE A 19 -5.65 5.25 9.59
CA PHE A 19 -6.06 6.62 9.26
C PHE A 19 -6.92 6.68 7.99
N HIS A 20 -6.63 5.83 7.01
CA HIS A 20 -7.50 5.67 5.84
C HIS A 20 -8.89 5.19 6.24
N PHE A 21 -8.98 4.18 7.14
CA PHE A 21 -10.27 3.70 7.67
C PHE A 21 -11.05 4.82 8.36
N LEU A 22 -10.44 5.56 9.28
CA LEU A 22 -11.12 6.65 10.01
C LEU A 22 -11.70 7.70 9.06
N ALA A 23 -10.94 8.09 8.04
CA ALA A 23 -11.42 9.08 7.05
C ALA A 23 -12.54 8.51 6.16
N TRP A 24 -12.49 7.24 5.76
CA TRP A 24 -13.55 6.58 5.01
C TRP A 24 -14.80 6.32 5.85
N HIS A 25 -14.65 5.89 7.09
CA HIS A 25 -15.76 5.70 8.02
C HIS A 25 -16.53 7.00 8.24
N ARG A 26 -15.80 8.12 8.40
CA ARG A 26 -16.42 9.44 8.51
C ARG A 26 -17.25 9.79 7.27
N LEU A 27 -16.71 9.57 6.06
CA LEU A 27 -17.43 9.87 4.83
C LEU A 27 -18.65 8.95 4.63
N ALA A 28 -18.51 7.65 4.88
CA ALA A 28 -19.58 6.67 4.78
C ALA A 28 -20.77 7.03 5.71
N ALA A 29 -20.46 7.52 6.93
CA ALA A 29 -21.49 7.95 7.88
C ALA A 29 -22.35 9.11 7.34
N GLU A 30 -21.78 10.01 6.54
CA GLU A 30 -22.55 11.09 5.87
C GLU A 30 -23.56 10.53 4.86
N TYR A 31 -23.30 9.35 4.30
CA TYR A 31 -24.23 8.63 3.42
C TYR A 31 -25.23 7.75 4.18
N GLY A 32 -25.13 7.72 5.52
CA GLY A 32 -25.97 6.87 6.38
C GLY A 32 -25.51 5.42 6.45
N TYR A 33 -24.25 5.14 6.09
CA TYR A 33 -23.66 3.80 6.14
C TYR A 33 -22.58 3.73 7.24
N ASN A 34 -22.68 2.71 8.08
CA ASN A 34 -21.67 2.43 9.11
C ASN A 34 -20.63 1.48 8.55
N LEU A 35 -19.55 2.00 8.01
CA LEU A 35 -18.44 1.23 7.43
C LEU A 35 -17.80 0.34 8.49
N THR A 36 -17.80 -0.96 8.28
CA THR A 36 -17.23 -1.94 9.22
C THR A 36 -15.75 -2.21 8.93
N GLN A 37 -15.04 -2.88 9.85
CA GLN A 37 -13.68 -3.36 9.59
C GLN A 37 -13.63 -4.39 8.46
N ALA A 38 -14.64 -5.25 8.35
CA ALA A 38 -14.73 -6.21 7.25
C ALA A 38 -14.89 -5.52 5.89
N ASP A 39 -15.66 -4.43 5.81
CA ASP A 39 -15.74 -3.61 4.59
C ASP A 39 -14.39 -2.96 4.30
N ASN A 40 -13.65 -2.50 5.32
CA ASN A 40 -12.37 -1.84 5.16
C ASN A 40 -11.30 -2.77 4.57
N GLU A 41 -11.35 -4.08 4.84
CA GLU A 41 -10.42 -5.03 4.21
C GLU A 41 -10.55 -5.02 2.66
N GLN A 42 -11.75 -4.73 2.15
CA GLN A 42 -11.98 -4.58 0.70
C GLN A 42 -11.46 -3.25 0.13
N LEU A 43 -11.12 -2.29 0.99
CA LEU A 43 -10.59 -0.98 0.59
C LEU A 43 -9.07 -0.90 0.64
N LYS A 44 -8.41 -1.86 1.31
CA LYS A 44 -6.95 -1.90 1.41
C LYS A 44 -6.32 -2.12 0.02
N GLY A 45 -5.26 -1.39 -0.25
CA GLY A 45 -4.53 -1.48 -1.51
C GLY A 45 -5.27 -0.94 -2.74
N VAL A 46 -6.52 -0.49 -2.58
CA VAL A 46 -7.38 -0.02 -3.68
C VAL A 46 -7.27 1.49 -3.85
N SER A 47 -7.46 1.98 -5.08
CA SER A 47 -7.40 3.41 -5.36
C SER A 47 -8.47 4.19 -4.60
N ARG A 48 -8.21 5.48 -4.31
CA ARG A 48 -9.17 6.36 -3.62
C ARG A 48 -10.51 6.45 -4.36
N ALA A 49 -10.50 6.48 -5.70
CA ALA A 49 -11.72 6.55 -6.50
C ALA A 49 -12.53 5.26 -6.42
N ASP A 50 -11.86 4.11 -6.52
CA ASP A 50 -12.52 2.80 -6.42
C ASP A 50 -13.06 2.56 -5.01
N SER A 51 -12.33 2.98 -3.97
CA SER A 51 -12.81 2.93 -2.58
C SER A 51 -14.10 3.73 -2.39
N LEU A 52 -14.19 4.96 -2.92
CA LEU A 52 -15.41 5.74 -2.84
C LEU A 52 -16.56 5.07 -3.61
N THR A 53 -16.27 4.54 -4.80
CA THR A 53 -17.26 3.81 -5.60
C THR A 53 -17.82 2.61 -4.84
N PHE A 54 -16.97 1.84 -4.18
CA PHE A 54 -17.36 0.71 -3.34
C PHE A 54 -18.28 1.15 -2.17
N ILE A 55 -17.88 2.19 -1.44
CA ILE A 55 -18.66 2.74 -0.31
C ILE A 55 -20.04 3.25 -0.78
N LEU A 56 -20.11 3.93 -1.91
CA LEU A 56 -21.35 4.39 -2.49
C LEU A 56 -22.27 3.22 -2.87
N GLY A 57 -21.71 2.12 -3.37
CA GLY A 57 -22.45 0.88 -3.62
C GLY A 57 -23.07 0.30 -2.34
N LEU A 58 -22.31 0.23 -1.25
CA LEU A 58 -22.80 -0.23 0.06
C LEU A 58 -23.90 0.69 0.62
N ALA A 59 -23.75 2.00 0.45
CA ALA A 59 -24.71 3.00 0.91
C ALA A 59 -25.92 3.16 -0.02
N ASN A 60 -25.98 2.48 -1.18
CA ASN A 60 -26.98 2.68 -2.23
C ASN A 60 -27.11 4.15 -2.65
N LYS A 61 -25.97 4.82 -2.87
CA LYS A 61 -25.89 6.23 -3.26
C LYS A 61 -25.28 6.39 -4.65
N THR A 62 -25.73 7.44 -5.33
CA THR A 62 -25.15 7.91 -6.59
C THR A 62 -24.85 9.39 -6.44
N LEU A 63 -23.70 9.82 -6.92
CA LEU A 63 -23.27 11.22 -6.86
C LEU A 63 -23.11 11.79 -8.27
N SER A 64 -23.21 13.12 -8.40
CA SER A 64 -22.69 13.79 -9.60
C SER A 64 -21.16 13.71 -9.62
N THR A 65 -20.57 13.92 -10.80
CA THR A 65 -19.09 13.95 -10.94
C THR A 65 -18.48 15.01 -10.02
N GLU A 66 -19.10 16.17 -9.89
CA GLU A 66 -18.64 17.26 -9.03
C GLU A 66 -18.63 16.84 -7.55
N GLN A 67 -19.74 16.23 -7.08
CA GLN A 67 -19.84 15.77 -5.70
C GLN A 67 -18.84 14.62 -5.41
N PHE A 68 -18.69 13.69 -6.36
CA PHE A 68 -17.71 12.59 -6.25
C PHE A 68 -16.29 13.14 -6.06
N ASN A 69 -15.87 14.10 -6.90
CA ASN A 69 -14.54 14.70 -6.81
C ASN A 69 -14.36 15.51 -5.51
N GLU A 70 -15.40 16.23 -5.08
CA GLU A 70 -15.38 16.98 -3.82
C GLU A 70 -15.23 16.04 -2.61
N ASP A 71 -15.92 14.91 -2.60
CA ASP A 71 -15.86 13.95 -1.50
C ASP A 71 -14.50 13.22 -1.45
N LEU A 72 -13.89 12.94 -2.62
CA LEU A 72 -12.50 12.46 -2.68
C LEU A 72 -11.53 13.49 -2.08
N ARG A 73 -11.73 14.79 -2.36
CA ARG A 73 -10.91 15.88 -1.82
C ARG A 73 -11.09 15.98 -0.30
N ARG A 74 -12.32 16.06 0.20
CA ARG A 74 -12.67 16.16 1.63
C ARG A 74 -12.10 15.00 2.43
N LYS A 75 -12.31 13.76 1.94
CA LYS A 75 -11.73 12.56 2.58
C LYS A 75 -10.23 12.65 2.68
N ASN A 76 -9.57 13.14 1.62
CA ASN A 76 -8.13 13.29 1.63
C ASN A 76 -7.66 14.33 2.65
N GLU A 77 -8.36 15.45 2.79
CA GLU A 77 -8.04 16.47 3.80
C GLU A 77 -8.12 15.92 5.22
N TRP A 78 -9.16 15.13 5.52
CA TRP A 78 -9.28 14.48 6.82
C TRP A 78 -8.14 13.47 7.06
N TYR A 79 -7.76 12.71 6.05
CA TYR A 79 -6.61 11.81 6.15
C TYR A 79 -5.31 12.60 6.40
N LEU A 80 -5.08 13.68 5.66
CA LEU A 80 -3.88 14.52 5.84
C LEU A 80 -3.81 15.15 7.23
N ASP A 81 -4.95 15.52 7.81
CA ASP A 81 -5.02 16.03 9.18
C ASP A 81 -4.70 14.94 10.22
N LEU A 82 -5.13 13.70 9.97
CA LEU A 82 -4.82 12.56 10.84
C LEU A 82 -3.32 12.19 10.84
N VAL A 83 -2.67 12.26 9.68
CA VAL A 83 -1.25 11.88 9.54
C VAL A 83 -0.27 13.06 9.72
N LYS A 84 -0.76 14.27 10.05
CA LYS A 84 0.08 15.48 10.11
C LYS A 84 1.23 15.41 11.13
N ASP A 85 1.00 14.69 12.23
CA ASP A 85 1.94 14.59 13.34
C ASP A 85 2.81 13.32 13.27
N MET A 86 2.71 12.54 12.18
CA MET A 86 3.56 11.36 11.98
C MET A 86 5.04 11.74 11.91
N GLY A 87 5.88 10.85 12.44
CA GLY A 87 7.34 10.99 12.45
C GLY A 87 8.06 9.64 12.40
N PRO A 88 9.39 9.63 12.60
CA PRO A 88 10.22 8.40 12.46
C PRO A 88 9.86 7.25 13.41
N LEU A 89 9.09 7.51 14.48
CA LEU A 89 8.64 6.47 15.42
C LEU A 89 7.33 5.80 15.01
N ASP A 90 6.65 6.31 13.96
CA ASP A 90 5.36 5.80 13.49
C ASP A 90 5.50 4.72 12.39
N VAL A 91 6.70 4.12 12.27
CA VAL A 91 6.91 2.95 11.42
C VAL A 91 6.53 1.67 12.16
N LEU A 92 6.07 0.68 11.40
CA LEU A 92 5.68 -0.62 11.95
C LEU A 92 6.86 -1.41 12.52
N PRO A 93 6.61 -2.34 13.46
CA PRO A 93 7.65 -3.22 14.00
C PRO A 93 8.45 -3.92 12.89
N GLY A 94 9.76 -4.05 13.08
CA GLY A 94 10.65 -4.72 12.13
C GLY A 94 11.11 -3.86 10.95
N VAL A 95 10.45 -2.73 10.66
CA VAL A 95 10.83 -1.83 9.55
C VAL A 95 12.29 -1.35 9.67
N PRO A 96 12.77 -0.82 10.81
CA PRO A 96 14.15 -0.36 10.90
C PRO A 96 15.19 -1.45 10.64
N SER A 97 14.99 -2.65 11.18
CA SER A 97 15.91 -3.78 10.98
C SER A 97 15.89 -4.28 9.54
N PHE A 98 14.71 -4.36 8.92
CA PHE A 98 14.56 -4.74 7.51
C PHE A 98 15.32 -3.77 6.58
N PHE A 99 15.13 -2.47 6.75
CA PHE A 99 15.81 -1.45 5.94
C PHE A 99 17.33 -1.47 6.15
N ALA A 100 17.81 -1.76 7.38
CA ALA A 100 19.23 -1.93 7.64
C ALA A 100 19.83 -3.12 6.88
N GLU A 101 19.12 -4.26 6.83
CA GLU A 101 19.54 -5.44 6.06
C GLU A 101 19.53 -5.19 4.54
N VAL A 102 18.46 -4.54 4.02
CA VAL A 102 18.37 -4.15 2.61
C VAL A 102 19.56 -3.27 2.21
N ALA A 103 19.87 -2.26 3.03
CA ALA A 103 20.98 -1.34 2.78
C ALA A 103 22.35 -2.06 2.85
N ALA A 104 22.59 -2.90 3.89
CA ALA A 104 23.83 -3.64 4.06
C ALA A 104 24.10 -4.59 2.88
N ARG A 105 23.05 -5.20 2.34
CA ARG A 105 23.12 -6.14 1.20
C ARG A 105 23.06 -5.42 -0.16
N LYS A 106 22.81 -4.11 -0.19
CA LYS A 106 22.65 -3.30 -1.40
C LYS A 106 21.57 -3.88 -2.33
N ILE A 107 20.45 -4.31 -1.75
CA ILE A 107 19.30 -4.83 -2.48
C ILE A 107 18.56 -3.64 -3.09
N PRO A 108 18.26 -3.65 -4.41
CA PRO A 108 17.42 -2.63 -5.01
C PRO A 108 16.04 -2.60 -4.35
N LEU A 109 15.59 -1.42 -3.95
CA LEU A 109 14.36 -1.22 -3.20
C LEU A 109 13.46 -0.21 -3.89
N ALA A 110 12.21 -0.61 -4.15
CA ALA A 110 11.17 0.30 -4.63
C ALA A 110 9.95 0.32 -3.71
N LEU A 111 9.20 1.43 -3.79
CA LEU A 111 7.84 1.52 -3.28
C LEU A 111 6.84 1.34 -4.41
N GLY A 112 5.73 0.63 -4.15
CA GLY A 112 4.57 0.53 -5.02
C GLY A 112 3.28 0.73 -4.24
N SER A 113 2.80 1.97 -4.13
CA SER A 113 1.66 2.34 -3.27
C SER A 113 0.43 2.80 -4.06
N ALA A 114 -0.77 2.45 -3.56
CA ALA A 114 -2.04 2.97 -4.05
C ALA A 114 -2.37 4.39 -3.54
N SER A 115 -1.54 4.95 -2.67
CA SER A 115 -1.73 6.28 -2.08
C SER A 115 -0.98 7.36 -2.86
N LYS A 116 -1.68 8.42 -3.27
CA LYS A 116 -1.05 9.66 -3.81
C LYS A 116 -0.24 10.43 -2.75
N ASN A 117 -0.35 10.05 -1.48
CA ASN A 117 0.32 10.71 -0.37
C ASN A 117 1.62 9.99 0.04
N ALA A 118 2.04 8.95 -0.68
CA ALA A 118 3.17 8.08 -0.32
C ALA A 118 4.47 8.86 -0.07
N ASN A 119 4.84 9.76 -0.98
CA ASN A 119 6.04 10.60 -0.83
C ASN A 119 6.00 11.45 0.44
N MET A 120 4.85 12.02 0.80
CA MET A 120 4.67 12.83 1.99
C MET A 120 4.83 11.98 3.25
N VAL A 121 4.21 10.79 3.31
CA VAL A 121 4.33 9.88 4.45
C VAL A 121 5.78 9.43 4.62
N LEU A 122 6.44 8.95 3.55
CA LEU A 122 7.85 8.53 3.59
C LEU A 122 8.79 9.65 4.04
N THR A 123 8.51 10.90 3.63
CA THR A 123 9.29 12.06 4.08
C THR A 123 9.14 12.28 5.58
N ARG A 124 7.93 12.19 6.12
CA ARG A 124 7.66 12.37 7.55
C ARG A 124 8.32 11.32 8.42
N VAL A 125 8.27 10.07 7.99
CA VAL A 125 8.91 8.96 8.73
C VAL A 125 10.41 8.83 8.45
N GLY A 126 10.98 9.70 7.59
CA GLY A 126 12.42 9.75 7.32
C GLY A 126 12.95 8.65 6.39
N LEU A 127 12.07 7.96 5.64
CA LEU A 127 12.45 6.81 4.80
C LEU A 127 12.49 7.12 3.29
N ILE A 128 12.16 8.34 2.85
CA ILE A 128 12.07 8.68 1.42
C ILE A 128 13.36 8.41 0.65
N GLN A 129 14.52 8.62 1.27
CA GLN A 129 15.85 8.44 0.66
C GLN A 129 16.34 6.98 0.65
N ALA A 130 15.59 6.06 1.26
CA ALA A 130 15.97 4.65 1.29
C ALA A 130 15.54 3.89 0.02
N PHE A 131 14.69 4.50 -0.82
CA PHE A 131 14.16 3.89 -2.02
C PHE A 131 14.93 4.34 -3.27
N ASP A 132 15.26 3.38 -4.14
CA ASP A 132 15.81 3.63 -5.47
C ASP A 132 14.72 4.08 -6.46
N ALA A 133 13.46 3.65 -6.24
CA ALA A 133 12.30 4.05 -7.04
C ALA A 133 11.04 4.13 -6.18
N ILE A 134 10.15 5.08 -6.50
CA ILE A 134 8.86 5.24 -5.85
C ILE A 134 7.79 5.37 -6.93
N VAL A 135 6.80 4.48 -6.86
CA VAL A 135 5.59 4.51 -7.69
C VAL A 135 4.38 4.70 -6.79
N ASP A 136 3.67 5.79 -6.99
CA ASP A 136 2.42 6.10 -6.31
C ASP A 136 1.22 6.13 -7.28
N ALA A 137 0.01 6.28 -6.75
CA ALA A 137 -1.21 6.26 -7.55
C ALA A 137 -1.34 7.42 -8.56
N SER A 138 -0.48 8.42 -8.56
CA SER A 138 -0.48 9.49 -9.57
C SER A 138 0.25 9.09 -10.86
N GLN A 139 1.03 8.02 -10.80
CA GLN A 139 1.90 7.58 -11.87
C GLN A 139 1.33 6.40 -12.67
N VAL A 140 0.20 5.84 -12.27
CA VAL A 140 -0.43 4.66 -12.88
C VAL A 140 -1.84 4.99 -13.36
N SER A 141 -2.29 4.30 -14.38
CA SER A 141 -3.64 4.43 -14.93
C SER A 141 -4.62 3.47 -14.25
N GLN A 142 -4.15 2.33 -13.79
CA GLN A 142 -4.92 1.28 -13.15
C GLN A 142 -4.31 0.91 -11.80
N GLY A 143 -5.10 1.02 -10.73
CA GLY A 143 -4.71 0.62 -9.38
C GLY A 143 -4.79 -0.90 -9.15
N LYS A 144 -4.22 -1.37 -8.04
CA LYS A 144 -4.36 -2.75 -7.56
C LYS A 144 -5.85 -3.15 -7.54
N PRO A 145 -6.22 -4.35 -7.98
CA PRO A 145 -5.40 -5.53 -8.23
C PRO A 145 -4.73 -5.59 -9.62
N HIS A 146 -4.79 -4.52 -10.43
CA HIS A 146 -4.05 -4.45 -11.67
C HIS A 146 -2.54 -4.34 -11.37
N PRO A 147 -1.65 -5.04 -12.11
CA PRO A 147 -0.22 -5.13 -11.78
C PRO A 147 0.60 -3.88 -12.10
N GLU A 148 0.01 -2.85 -12.73
CA GLU A 148 0.72 -1.70 -13.29
C GLU A 148 1.65 -1.03 -12.28
N THR A 149 1.23 -0.87 -11.02
CA THR A 149 2.03 -0.25 -9.96
C THR A 149 3.36 -0.98 -9.75
N PHE A 150 3.30 -2.31 -9.63
CA PHE A 150 4.49 -3.11 -9.35
C PHE A 150 5.34 -3.36 -10.58
N ILE A 151 4.73 -3.53 -11.76
CA ILE A 151 5.46 -3.61 -13.04
C ILE A 151 6.27 -2.33 -13.23
N LYS A 152 5.67 -1.17 -13.05
CA LYS A 152 6.37 0.11 -13.18
C LYS A 152 7.49 0.28 -12.15
N ALA A 153 7.31 -0.20 -10.92
CA ALA A 153 8.36 -0.19 -9.91
C ALA A 153 9.56 -1.07 -10.34
N ALA A 154 9.30 -2.27 -10.86
CA ALA A 154 10.33 -3.17 -11.39
C ALA A 154 11.06 -2.55 -12.60
N GLU A 155 10.33 -1.93 -13.52
CA GLU A 155 10.88 -1.20 -14.68
C GLU A 155 11.84 -0.08 -14.24
N LEU A 156 11.45 0.74 -13.26
CA LEU A 156 12.28 1.82 -12.73
C LEU A 156 13.56 1.31 -12.05
N LEU A 157 13.51 0.12 -11.44
CA LEU A 157 14.69 -0.56 -10.89
C LEU A 157 15.55 -1.23 -11.98
N GLY A 158 15.03 -1.41 -13.19
CA GLY A 158 15.68 -2.17 -14.27
C GLY A 158 15.78 -3.67 -13.96
N ILE A 159 14.84 -4.22 -13.20
CA ILE A 159 14.80 -5.63 -12.77
C ILE A 159 13.56 -6.29 -13.38
N ALA A 160 13.74 -7.51 -13.91
CA ALA A 160 12.62 -8.26 -14.45
C ALA A 160 11.63 -8.66 -13.33
N PRO A 161 10.28 -8.62 -13.58
CA PRO A 161 9.27 -8.89 -12.57
C PRO A 161 9.48 -10.20 -11.81
N GLU A 162 9.84 -11.26 -12.47
CA GLU A 162 10.09 -12.59 -11.86
C GLU A 162 11.24 -12.61 -10.84
N ASN A 163 12.08 -11.58 -10.84
CA ASN A 163 13.15 -11.38 -9.87
C ASN A 163 12.80 -10.35 -8.78
N CYS A 164 11.56 -9.88 -8.74
CA CYS A 164 11.04 -8.98 -7.73
C CYS A 164 10.23 -9.73 -6.67
N LEU A 165 10.44 -9.36 -5.41
CA LEU A 165 9.66 -9.83 -4.27
C LEU A 165 8.85 -8.65 -3.72
N VAL A 166 7.52 -8.78 -3.72
CA VAL A 166 6.60 -7.74 -3.27
C VAL A 166 6.14 -8.04 -1.85
N PHE A 167 6.18 -7.06 -0.95
CA PHE A 167 5.61 -7.16 0.39
C PHE A 167 4.32 -6.34 0.45
N GLU A 168 3.24 -6.98 0.92
CA GLU A 168 1.87 -6.46 0.85
C GLU A 168 1.02 -6.92 2.03
N ASP A 169 0.08 -6.05 2.49
CA ASP A 169 -0.88 -6.34 3.55
C ASP A 169 -2.32 -6.51 3.02
N SER A 170 -2.53 -6.40 1.71
CA SER A 170 -3.85 -6.44 1.08
C SER A 170 -3.99 -7.55 0.04
N ALA A 171 -5.17 -8.17 -0.04
CA ALA A 171 -5.48 -9.18 -1.07
C ALA A 171 -5.36 -8.59 -2.49
N ALA A 172 -5.78 -7.33 -2.69
CA ALA A 172 -5.67 -6.65 -3.97
C ALA A 172 -4.20 -6.47 -4.40
N GLY A 173 -3.31 -6.14 -3.47
CA GLY A 173 -1.90 -5.98 -3.77
C GLY A 173 -1.18 -7.31 -3.99
N VAL A 174 -1.49 -8.34 -3.19
CA VAL A 174 -0.99 -9.71 -3.45
C VAL A 174 -1.39 -10.17 -4.86
N GLN A 175 -2.66 -9.96 -5.24
CA GLN A 175 -3.13 -10.29 -6.59
C GLN A 175 -2.41 -9.49 -7.67
N ALA A 176 -2.15 -8.19 -7.44
CA ALA A 176 -1.40 -7.34 -8.37
C ALA A 176 0.03 -7.84 -8.59
N ALA A 177 0.73 -8.24 -7.52
CA ALA A 177 2.07 -8.80 -7.60
C ALA A 177 2.10 -10.10 -8.44
N ILE A 178 1.18 -11.02 -8.15
CA ILE A 178 1.07 -12.30 -8.87
C ILE A 178 0.74 -12.06 -10.34
N SER A 179 -0.23 -11.19 -10.64
CA SER A 179 -0.63 -10.86 -12.01
C SER A 179 0.50 -10.18 -12.79
N GLY A 180 1.42 -9.51 -12.10
CA GLY A 180 2.64 -8.92 -12.64
C GLY A 180 3.80 -9.89 -12.82
N GLY A 181 3.62 -11.19 -12.51
CA GLY A 181 4.68 -12.21 -12.60
C GLY A 181 5.67 -12.17 -11.42
N MET A 182 5.34 -11.51 -10.33
CA MET A 182 6.17 -11.36 -9.12
C MET A 182 5.74 -12.36 -8.04
N LYS A 183 6.62 -12.62 -7.09
CA LYS A 183 6.27 -13.32 -5.86
C LYS A 183 5.79 -12.31 -4.81
N ALA A 184 4.76 -12.67 -4.04
CA ALA A 184 4.26 -11.86 -2.94
C ALA A 184 4.63 -12.47 -1.58
N VAL A 185 5.02 -11.63 -0.64
CA VAL A 185 5.09 -11.90 0.80
C VAL A 185 3.94 -11.11 1.44
N GLY A 186 3.03 -11.83 2.08
CA GLY A 186 1.91 -11.25 2.80
C GLY A 186 2.33 -10.80 4.19
N ILE A 187 2.05 -9.55 4.55
CA ILE A 187 2.15 -9.05 5.92
C ILE A 187 0.78 -9.17 6.55
N GLY A 188 0.54 -10.32 7.20
CA GLY A 188 -0.76 -10.70 7.75
C GLY A 188 -1.03 -12.20 7.66
N SER A 189 -2.30 -12.58 7.84
CA SER A 189 -2.71 -13.97 7.86
C SER A 189 -2.83 -14.57 6.44
N ALA A 190 -2.69 -15.91 6.35
CA ALA A 190 -2.89 -16.63 5.08
C ALA A 190 -4.37 -16.62 4.63
N GLU A 191 -5.30 -16.44 5.55
CA GLU A 191 -6.73 -16.33 5.26
C GLU A 191 -7.04 -15.01 4.53
N ASP A 192 -6.44 -13.91 5.00
CA ASP A 192 -6.67 -12.57 4.45
C ASP A 192 -5.89 -12.31 3.15
N LEU A 193 -4.74 -12.99 2.98
CA LEU A 193 -3.78 -12.76 1.88
C LEU A 193 -3.55 -14.02 1.04
N PRO A 194 -4.60 -14.54 0.40
CA PRO A 194 -4.49 -15.77 -0.40
C PRO A 194 -3.55 -15.56 -1.59
N GLY A 195 -2.70 -16.56 -1.84
CA GLY A 195 -1.75 -16.55 -2.96
C GLY A 195 -0.38 -15.98 -2.65
N ALA A 196 -0.17 -15.34 -1.50
CA ALA A 196 1.17 -14.98 -1.07
C ALA A 196 2.02 -16.24 -0.81
N ALA A 197 3.28 -16.20 -1.24
CA ALA A 197 4.19 -17.35 -1.12
C ALA A 197 4.68 -17.56 0.34
N ILE A 198 4.71 -16.48 1.12
CA ILE A 198 5.14 -16.44 2.52
C ILE A 198 4.18 -15.48 3.25
N HIS A 199 3.88 -15.78 4.52
CA HIS A 199 3.11 -14.90 5.40
C HIS A 199 3.95 -14.58 6.63
N LEU A 200 4.04 -13.31 6.99
CA LEU A 200 4.81 -12.77 8.10
C LEU A 200 3.92 -11.85 8.93
N ALA A 201 4.16 -11.77 10.24
CA ALA A 201 3.46 -10.80 11.07
C ALA A 201 3.97 -9.36 10.86
N ASN A 202 5.23 -9.20 10.48
CA ASN A 202 5.87 -7.91 10.17
C ASN A 202 7.15 -8.12 9.37
N LEU A 203 7.72 -7.04 8.82
CA LEU A 203 8.94 -7.07 8.01
C LEU A 203 10.17 -7.66 8.74
N GLY A 204 10.23 -7.55 10.07
CA GLY A 204 11.37 -8.05 10.86
C GLY A 204 11.49 -9.58 10.91
N GLU A 205 10.44 -10.30 10.52
CA GLU A 205 10.47 -11.77 10.42
C GLU A 205 11.04 -12.29 9.09
N PHE A 206 11.33 -11.39 8.14
CA PHE A 206 11.85 -11.80 6.84
C PHE A 206 13.29 -12.31 6.94
N ASP A 207 13.51 -13.56 6.51
CA ASP A 207 14.82 -14.17 6.44
C ASP A 207 15.51 -13.89 5.11
N PHE A 208 16.54 -13.05 5.15
CA PHE A 208 17.36 -12.69 3.98
C PHE A 208 18.37 -13.76 3.58
N THR A 209 18.48 -14.89 4.30
CA THR A 209 19.54 -15.90 4.07
C THR A 209 19.50 -16.44 2.64
N ASN A 210 18.32 -16.65 2.08
CA ASN A 210 18.11 -17.21 0.75
C ASN A 210 17.69 -16.15 -0.28
N PHE A 211 17.76 -14.87 0.06
CA PHE A 211 17.47 -13.79 -0.88
C PHE A 211 18.75 -13.29 -1.55
N SER A 212 18.85 -13.47 -2.88
CA SER A 212 20.04 -13.15 -3.70
C SER A 212 19.66 -12.49 -5.03
#